data_5593d4ea8634fd29becfdf9d711799bd
#
_entry.id   5593d4ea8634fd29becfdf9d711799bd
#
_cell.length_a   1.000
_cell.length_b   1.000
_cell.length_c   1.000
_cell.angle_alpha   90.00
_cell.angle_beta   90.00
_cell.angle_gamma   90.00
#
_symmetry.space_group_name_H-M   'P 1'
#
loop_
_entity.id
_entity.type
_entity.pdbx_description
1 polymer ?
#
loop_
_entity_poly.entity_id
_entity_poly.type
_entity_poly.pdbx_seq_one_letter_code
_entity_poly.pdbx_strand_id
1 'polypeptide(L)'
;MTDTEIATIQPKPMEYINGTAVPRDVNEAYSVAQQLANSGMVPKTYQGKPDSVIVAIQMGAELGLTPMASLSSIAVINGTPAIWGDGLLALVLDSGLLEDIDEEVKGEGDSLVATCTVYRKGMKKEKVRSFSVADAKAANLWTKAGPWKQYPKRMLQMRARAFALRDVFPDVLKGLKIREEVEDYSNPKQESRQNADDAKAVFQAKEIEAEVSDK
;
A
#
# COMPACT_ATOMS: atom_id res chain seq x y z
N MET A 1 41.13 47.58 4.27
CA MET A 1 39.74 47.18 4.41
C MET A 1 39.38 46.43 3.14
N THR A 2 39.39 45.13 3.18
CA THR A 2 39.05 44.25 2.04
C THR A 2 37.56 43.93 2.11
N ASP A 3 36.80 44.54 1.18
CA ASP A 3 35.41 44.20 0.96
C ASP A 3 35.32 42.73 0.52
N THR A 4 34.81 41.89 1.39
CA THR A 4 34.49 40.52 1.03
C THR A 4 33.12 40.55 0.32
N GLU A 5 33.15 40.54 -0.99
CA GLU A 5 31.96 40.37 -1.83
C GLU A 5 31.29 39.03 -1.47
N ILE A 6 30.17 39.11 -0.76
CA ILE A 6 29.32 37.97 -0.50
C ILE A 6 28.66 37.62 -1.84
N ALA A 7 29.17 36.58 -2.50
CA ALA A 7 28.55 36.05 -3.71
C ALA A 7 27.12 35.64 -3.43
N THR A 8 26.16 36.41 -3.94
CA THR A 8 24.75 36.09 -3.88
C THR A 8 24.55 34.88 -4.78
N ILE A 9 24.42 33.69 -4.17
CA ILE A 9 24.05 32.46 -4.90
C ILE A 9 22.62 32.65 -5.42
N GLN A 10 22.52 32.96 -6.71
CA GLN A 10 21.23 32.98 -7.39
C GLN A 10 20.66 31.55 -7.38
N PRO A 11 19.45 31.31 -6.86
CA PRO A 11 18.84 29.97 -6.90
C PRO A 11 18.68 29.55 -8.36
N LYS A 12 19.38 28.50 -8.77
CA LYS A 12 19.19 27.89 -10.08
C LYS A 12 17.75 27.42 -10.21
N PRO A 13 17.07 27.67 -11.35
CA PRO A 13 15.70 27.19 -11.55
C PRO A 13 15.64 25.67 -11.42
N MET A 14 14.55 25.16 -10.83
CA MET A 14 14.29 23.74 -10.68
C MET A 14 14.29 23.04 -12.05
N GLU A 15 14.90 21.88 -12.13
CA GLU A 15 14.94 21.09 -13.36
C GLU A 15 13.62 20.32 -13.53
N TYR A 16 13.13 20.25 -14.76
CA TYR A 16 11.92 19.50 -15.10
C TYR A 16 12.26 18.44 -16.13
N ILE A 17 11.98 17.18 -15.81
CA ILE A 17 12.09 16.04 -16.73
C ILE A 17 10.68 15.52 -16.98
N ASN A 18 10.28 15.50 -18.26
CA ASN A 18 8.93 15.12 -18.68
C ASN A 18 7.80 15.84 -17.90
N GLY A 19 8.00 17.15 -17.62
CA GLY A 19 7.03 17.95 -16.87
C GLY A 19 7.02 17.72 -15.36
N THR A 20 7.87 16.84 -14.84
CA THR A 20 7.99 16.57 -13.40
C THR A 20 9.20 17.33 -12.83
N ALA A 21 8.98 18.06 -11.75
CA ALA A 21 10.05 18.73 -11.02
C ALA A 21 11.00 17.70 -10.40
N VAL A 22 12.28 17.79 -10.76
CA VAL A 22 13.33 16.91 -10.24
C VAL A 22 14.19 17.69 -9.26
N PRO A 23 14.15 17.36 -7.96
CA PRO A 23 14.99 17.98 -6.97
C PRO A 23 16.47 17.64 -7.22
N ARG A 24 17.36 18.64 -7.13
CA ARG A 24 18.80 18.49 -7.33
C ARG A 24 19.54 18.07 -6.06
N ASP A 25 18.95 18.35 -4.93
CA ASP A 25 19.50 18.01 -3.62
C ASP A 25 18.41 17.67 -2.60
N VAL A 26 18.84 17.26 -1.42
CA VAL A 26 17.94 16.85 -0.33
C VAL A 26 17.05 18.00 0.15
N ASN A 27 17.54 19.24 0.15
CA ASN A 27 16.77 20.40 0.62
C ASN A 27 15.65 20.73 -0.38
N GLU A 28 15.93 20.68 -1.67
CA GLU A 28 14.90 20.82 -2.71
C GLU A 28 13.87 19.69 -2.63
N ALA A 29 14.33 18.44 -2.47
CA ALA A 29 13.46 17.30 -2.30
C ALA A 29 12.52 17.48 -1.09
N TYR A 30 13.05 17.95 0.04
CA TYR A 30 12.26 18.23 1.23
C TYR A 30 11.26 19.38 1.02
N SER A 31 11.69 20.45 0.34
CA SER A 31 10.82 21.57 0.01
C SER A 31 9.63 21.14 -0.87
N VAL A 32 9.89 20.34 -1.91
CA VAL A 32 8.83 19.76 -2.76
C VAL A 32 7.91 18.85 -1.95
N ALA A 33 8.47 17.99 -1.12
CA ALA A 33 7.70 17.08 -0.28
C ALA A 33 6.81 17.83 0.72
N GLN A 34 7.29 18.94 1.28
CA GLN A 34 6.52 19.79 2.17
C GLN A 34 5.34 20.47 1.45
N GLN A 35 5.58 20.96 0.24
CA GLN A 35 4.51 21.52 -0.60
C GLN A 35 3.46 20.47 -0.94
N LEU A 36 3.88 19.27 -1.34
CA LEU A 36 2.98 18.16 -1.64
C LEU A 36 2.17 17.73 -0.41
N ALA A 37 2.84 17.57 0.74
CA ALA A 37 2.19 17.20 1.99
C ALA A 37 1.11 18.20 2.44
N ASN A 38 1.32 19.49 2.15
CA ASN A 38 0.42 20.58 2.53
C ASN A 38 -0.63 20.92 1.45
N SER A 39 -0.51 20.37 0.25
CA SER A 39 -1.37 20.70 -0.89
C SER A 39 -2.82 20.23 -0.78
N GLY A 40 -3.10 19.26 0.10
CA GLY A 40 -4.39 18.57 0.15
C GLY A 40 -4.66 17.62 -1.03
N MET A 41 -3.78 17.58 -2.02
CA MET A 41 -3.90 16.75 -3.24
C MET A 41 -3.30 15.34 -3.09
N VAL A 42 -2.61 15.08 -1.99
CA VAL A 42 -2.04 13.77 -1.66
C VAL A 42 -2.97 12.97 -0.77
N PRO A 43 -2.88 11.62 -0.78
CA PRO A 43 -3.65 10.77 0.14
C PRO A 43 -3.48 11.20 1.61
N LYS A 44 -4.52 11.00 2.41
CA LYS A 44 -4.53 11.41 3.84
C LYS A 44 -3.34 10.88 4.65
N THR A 45 -2.79 9.74 4.27
CA THR A 45 -1.60 9.13 4.89
C THR A 45 -0.35 9.99 4.78
N TYR A 46 -0.28 10.88 3.78
CA TYR A 46 0.86 11.76 3.50
C TYR A 46 0.62 13.22 3.89
N GLN A 47 -0.64 13.62 4.16
CA GLN A 47 -0.96 15.00 4.51
C GLN A 47 -0.25 15.41 5.80
N GLY A 48 0.48 16.54 5.74
CA GLY A 48 1.29 17.07 6.83
C GLY A 48 2.54 16.24 7.19
N LYS A 49 2.94 15.26 6.35
CA LYS A 49 4.06 14.35 6.61
C LYS A 49 5.10 14.35 5.48
N PRO A 50 5.90 15.41 5.34
CA PRO A 50 6.88 15.52 4.24
C PRO A 50 7.90 14.38 4.22
N ASP A 51 8.34 13.88 5.38
CA ASP A 51 9.27 12.74 5.45
C ASP A 51 8.68 11.48 4.82
N SER A 52 7.39 11.20 5.07
CA SER A 52 6.68 10.07 4.45
C SER A 52 6.52 10.26 2.94
N VAL A 53 6.33 11.50 2.48
CA VAL A 53 6.27 11.84 1.05
C VAL A 53 7.60 11.55 0.36
N ILE A 54 8.73 11.97 0.94
CA ILE A 54 10.07 11.70 0.38
C ILE A 54 10.31 10.21 0.28
N VAL A 55 10.06 9.46 1.35
CA VAL A 55 10.29 8.01 1.36
C VAL A 55 9.43 7.31 0.31
N ALA A 56 8.16 7.68 0.17
CA ALA A 56 7.27 7.10 -0.84
C ALA A 56 7.73 7.42 -2.27
N ILE A 57 8.21 8.65 -2.54
CA ILE A 57 8.74 9.04 -3.83
C ILE A 57 10.03 8.26 -4.16
N GLN A 58 10.93 8.10 -3.20
CA GLN A 58 12.16 7.33 -3.40
C GLN A 58 11.88 5.86 -3.68
N MET A 59 11.00 5.24 -2.90
CA MET A 59 10.57 3.87 -3.16
C MET A 59 9.93 3.71 -4.53
N GLY A 60 9.06 4.66 -4.91
CA GLY A 60 8.45 4.63 -6.24
C GLY A 60 9.48 4.79 -7.36
N ALA A 61 10.48 5.65 -7.19
CA ALA A 61 11.57 5.82 -8.16
C ALA A 61 12.36 4.51 -8.38
N GLU A 62 12.60 3.73 -7.32
CA GLU A 62 13.21 2.40 -7.43
C GLU A 62 12.36 1.39 -8.23
N LEU A 63 11.04 1.63 -8.28
CA LEU A 63 10.06 0.85 -9.03
C LEU A 63 9.77 1.46 -10.42
N GLY A 64 10.44 2.55 -10.80
CA GLY A 64 10.19 3.26 -12.07
C GLY A 64 8.95 4.17 -12.06
N LEU A 65 8.33 4.40 -10.90
CA LEU A 65 7.16 5.28 -10.77
C LEU A 65 7.57 6.76 -10.74
N THR A 66 6.73 7.61 -11.33
CA THR A 66 6.84 9.07 -11.16
C THR A 66 6.47 9.47 -9.72
N PRO A 67 6.87 10.66 -9.23
CA PRO A 67 6.56 11.10 -7.86
C PRO A 67 5.07 11.04 -7.51
N MET A 68 4.20 11.51 -8.41
CA MET A 68 2.75 11.49 -8.17
C MET A 68 2.17 10.09 -8.25
N ALA A 69 2.65 9.23 -9.16
CA ALA A 69 2.28 7.82 -9.21
C ALA A 69 2.71 7.09 -7.93
N SER A 70 3.88 7.41 -7.40
CA SER A 70 4.38 6.87 -6.11
C SER A 70 3.42 7.19 -4.97
N LEU A 71 3.02 8.45 -4.81
CA LEU A 71 2.13 8.88 -3.74
C LEU A 71 0.71 8.33 -3.86
N SER A 72 0.23 8.09 -5.09
CA SER A 72 -1.10 7.51 -5.31
C SER A 72 -1.13 5.98 -5.19
N SER A 73 -0.01 5.31 -5.48
CA SER A 73 0.06 3.85 -5.54
C SER A 73 0.64 3.21 -4.28
N ILE A 74 1.57 3.89 -3.61
CA ILE A 74 2.23 3.38 -2.40
C ILE A 74 1.46 3.85 -1.16
N ALA A 75 1.24 2.95 -0.22
CA ALA A 75 0.70 3.24 1.10
C ALA A 75 1.63 2.67 2.17
N VAL A 76 1.80 3.39 3.28
CA VAL A 76 2.52 2.86 4.45
C VAL A 76 1.49 2.43 5.49
N ILE A 77 1.42 1.14 5.74
CA ILE A 77 0.47 0.52 6.66
C ILE A 77 1.27 -0.15 7.77
N ASN A 78 1.08 0.27 9.01
CA ASN A 78 1.80 -0.25 10.18
C ASN A 78 3.34 -0.24 9.99
N GLY A 79 3.87 0.81 9.36
CA GLY A 79 5.29 0.95 9.06
C GLY A 79 5.79 0.11 7.89
N THR A 80 4.92 -0.65 7.23
CA THR A 80 5.26 -1.48 6.06
C THR A 80 4.77 -0.79 4.79
N PRO A 81 5.68 -0.48 3.85
CA PRO A 81 5.29 0.00 2.54
C PRO A 81 4.56 -1.09 1.75
N ALA A 82 3.48 -0.70 1.11
CA ALA A 82 2.65 -1.59 0.31
C ALA A 82 2.11 -0.86 -0.91
N ILE A 83 1.75 -1.61 -1.94
CA ILE A 83 1.10 -1.08 -3.14
C ILE A 83 -0.32 -1.63 -3.25
N TRP A 84 -1.22 -0.88 -3.87
CA TRP A 84 -2.53 -1.40 -4.22
C TRP A 84 -2.41 -2.59 -5.17
N GLY A 85 -3.30 -3.58 -5.05
CA GLY A 85 -3.23 -4.81 -5.85
C GLY A 85 -3.18 -4.58 -7.36
N ASP A 86 -3.87 -3.55 -7.87
CA ASP A 86 -3.82 -3.18 -9.29
C ASP A 86 -2.48 -2.50 -9.65
N GLY A 87 -1.85 -1.77 -8.73
CA GLY A 87 -0.51 -1.20 -8.91
C GLY A 87 0.57 -2.28 -9.07
N LEU A 88 0.42 -3.40 -8.37
CA LEU A 88 1.33 -4.55 -8.53
C LEU A 88 1.30 -5.08 -9.97
N LEU A 89 0.10 -5.25 -10.54
CA LEU A 89 -0.07 -5.67 -11.92
C LEU A 89 0.47 -4.62 -12.91
N ALA A 90 0.23 -3.33 -12.64
CA ALA A 90 0.73 -2.25 -13.48
C ALA A 90 2.26 -2.24 -13.57
N LEU A 91 2.98 -2.44 -12.46
CA LEU A 91 4.44 -2.55 -12.46
C LEU A 91 4.93 -3.74 -13.32
N VAL A 92 4.25 -4.88 -13.21
CA VAL A 92 4.61 -6.06 -13.99
C VAL A 92 4.34 -5.87 -15.48
N LEU A 93 3.23 -5.22 -15.84
CA LEU A 93 2.92 -4.84 -17.22
C LEU A 93 3.97 -3.88 -17.79
N ASP A 94 4.33 -2.85 -17.05
CA ASP A 94 5.32 -1.84 -17.45
C ASP A 94 6.71 -2.43 -17.66
N SER A 95 7.06 -3.48 -16.92
CA SER A 95 8.33 -4.20 -17.10
C SER A 95 8.50 -4.85 -18.48
N GLY A 96 7.41 -5.03 -19.21
CA GLY A 96 7.40 -5.72 -20.50
C GLY A 96 7.72 -7.22 -20.44
N LEU A 97 7.89 -7.79 -19.23
CA LEU A 97 8.24 -9.20 -19.01
C LEU A 97 7.02 -10.12 -18.92
N LEU A 98 5.82 -9.57 -18.67
CA LEU A 98 4.59 -10.33 -18.69
C LEU A 98 4.27 -10.74 -20.13
N GLU A 99 4.01 -12.02 -20.34
CA GLU A 99 3.52 -12.55 -21.61
C GLU A 99 2.00 -12.59 -21.64
N ASP A 100 1.42 -13.19 -20.57
CA ASP A 100 -0.04 -13.27 -20.40
C ASP A 100 -0.39 -13.45 -18.93
N ILE A 101 -1.63 -13.10 -18.56
CA ILE A 101 -2.23 -13.33 -17.26
C ILE A 101 -3.70 -13.71 -17.43
N ASP A 102 -4.08 -14.83 -16.85
CA ASP A 102 -5.47 -15.28 -16.79
C ASP A 102 -5.95 -15.37 -15.35
N GLU A 103 -7.15 -14.85 -15.09
CA GLU A 103 -7.74 -14.80 -13.77
C GLU A 103 -9.17 -15.31 -13.81
N GLU A 104 -9.45 -16.29 -12.97
CA GLU A 104 -10.75 -16.92 -12.90
C GLU A 104 -11.23 -17.05 -11.48
N VAL A 105 -12.53 -16.87 -11.25
CA VAL A 105 -13.18 -17.15 -9.97
C VAL A 105 -14.32 -18.14 -10.19
N LYS A 106 -14.15 -19.34 -9.66
CA LYS A 106 -15.13 -20.46 -9.79
C LYS A 106 -15.79 -20.77 -8.45
N GLY A 107 -16.96 -21.39 -8.53
CA GLY A 107 -17.74 -21.85 -7.36
C GLY A 107 -18.69 -20.81 -6.82
N GLU A 108 -19.38 -21.17 -5.75
CA GLU A 108 -20.32 -20.31 -5.03
C GLU A 108 -20.20 -20.53 -3.52
N GLY A 109 -20.53 -19.52 -2.73
CA GLY A 109 -20.48 -19.61 -1.26
C GLY A 109 -19.11 -20.07 -0.79
N ASP A 110 -19.09 -21.15 -0.01
CA ASP A 110 -17.88 -21.72 0.58
C ASP A 110 -16.96 -22.44 -0.43
N SER A 111 -17.48 -22.76 -1.64
CA SER A 111 -16.71 -23.39 -2.71
C SER A 111 -16.00 -22.40 -3.62
N LEU A 112 -16.09 -21.09 -3.38
CA LEU A 112 -15.41 -20.07 -4.16
C LEU A 112 -13.88 -20.25 -4.10
N VAL A 113 -13.27 -20.25 -5.29
CA VAL A 113 -11.81 -20.27 -5.47
C VAL A 113 -11.45 -19.27 -6.56
N ALA A 114 -10.52 -18.39 -6.28
CA ALA A 114 -9.89 -17.55 -7.27
C ALA A 114 -8.57 -18.20 -7.72
N THR A 115 -8.34 -18.23 -9.03
CA THR A 115 -7.11 -18.74 -9.61
C THR A 115 -6.49 -17.65 -10.49
N CYS A 116 -5.18 -17.51 -10.42
CA CYS A 116 -4.40 -16.62 -11.26
C CYS A 116 -3.29 -17.44 -11.93
N THR A 117 -3.28 -17.44 -13.25
CA THR A 117 -2.26 -18.07 -14.08
C THR A 117 -1.43 -16.98 -14.75
N VAL A 118 -0.13 -17.05 -14.60
CA VAL A 118 0.80 -16.02 -15.07
C VAL A 118 1.84 -16.64 -15.99
N TYR A 119 2.04 -16.00 -17.15
CA TYR A 119 3.02 -16.36 -18.15
C TYR A 119 4.08 -15.27 -18.23
N ARG A 120 5.34 -15.65 -18.05
CA ARG A 120 6.47 -14.71 -18.14
C ARG A 120 7.32 -15.04 -19.36
N LYS A 121 7.68 -14.02 -20.13
CA LYS A 121 8.59 -14.15 -21.27
C LYS A 121 9.90 -14.82 -20.86
N GLY A 122 10.28 -15.85 -21.61
CA GLY A 122 11.48 -16.64 -21.33
C GLY A 122 11.32 -17.77 -20.30
N MET A 123 10.18 -17.89 -19.62
CA MET A 123 9.87 -19.08 -18.80
C MET A 123 9.14 -20.15 -19.62
N LYS A 124 9.49 -21.41 -19.37
CA LYS A 124 8.92 -22.55 -20.11
C LYS A 124 7.54 -22.98 -19.61
N LYS A 125 7.17 -22.58 -18.41
CA LYS A 125 5.92 -23.00 -17.75
C LYS A 125 5.25 -21.81 -17.10
N GLU A 126 3.92 -21.81 -17.18
CA GLU A 126 3.07 -20.91 -16.42
C GLU A 126 3.20 -21.16 -14.92
N LYS A 127 2.86 -20.15 -14.15
CA LYS A 127 2.71 -20.24 -12.71
C LYS A 127 1.25 -20.03 -12.33
N VAL A 128 0.69 -21.04 -11.68
CA VAL A 128 -0.69 -21.00 -11.20
C VAL A 128 -0.70 -20.81 -9.70
N ARG A 129 -1.49 -19.89 -9.19
CA ARG A 129 -1.81 -19.71 -7.79
C ARG A 129 -3.30 -19.58 -7.60
N SER A 130 -3.79 -20.22 -6.56
CA SER A 130 -5.20 -20.12 -6.16
C SER A 130 -5.31 -19.64 -4.73
N PHE A 131 -6.45 -19.04 -4.41
CA PHE A 131 -6.82 -18.67 -3.05
C PHE A 131 -8.32 -18.91 -2.88
N SER A 132 -8.68 -19.77 -1.94
CA SER A 132 -10.05 -20.24 -1.71
C SER A 132 -10.69 -19.59 -0.48
N VAL A 133 -12.01 -19.80 -0.32
CA VAL A 133 -12.70 -19.47 0.93
C VAL A 133 -12.13 -20.25 2.12
N ALA A 134 -11.71 -21.49 1.90
CA ALA A 134 -11.06 -22.28 2.96
C ALA A 134 -9.75 -21.63 3.43
N ASP A 135 -8.92 -21.12 2.48
CA ASP A 135 -7.69 -20.38 2.80
C ASP A 135 -8.02 -19.08 3.53
N ALA A 136 -9.04 -18.34 3.08
CA ALA A 136 -9.46 -17.11 3.72
C ALA A 136 -10.01 -17.35 5.15
N LYS A 137 -10.71 -18.45 5.39
CA LYS A 137 -11.15 -18.87 6.73
C LYS A 137 -9.98 -19.24 7.63
N ALA A 138 -9.03 -20.02 7.10
CA ALA A 138 -7.82 -20.42 7.83
C ALA A 138 -6.96 -19.21 8.24
N ALA A 139 -6.95 -18.17 7.39
CA ALA A 139 -6.26 -16.90 7.67
C ALA A 139 -7.09 -15.90 8.50
N ASN A 140 -8.28 -16.26 8.98
CA ASN A 140 -9.22 -15.39 9.71
C ASN A 140 -9.66 -14.13 8.92
N LEU A 141 -9.72 -14.22 7.60
CA LEU A 141 -10.07 -13.10 6.71
C LEU A 141 -11.53 -13.10 6.30
N TRP A 142 -12.15 -14.28 6.15
CA TRP A 142 -13.47 -14.45 5.54
C TRP A 142 -14.58 -13.67 6.25
N THR A 143 -14.49 -13.55 7.57
CA THR A 143 -15.46 -12.83 8.40
C THR A 143 -15.07 -11.41 8.72
N LYS A 144 -13.88 -10.97 8.28
CA LYS A 144 -13.34 -9.63 8.57
C LYS A 144 -14.25 -8.55 7.97
N ALA A 145 -14.56 -7.52 8.75
CA ALA A 145 -15.32 -6.37 8.29
C ALA A 145 -14.60 -5.62 7.16
N GLY A 146 -15.37 -4.89 6.33
CA GLY A 146 -14.83 -4.12 5.22
C GLY A 146 -14.79 -4.92 3.90
N PRO A 147 -13.70 -4.81 3.10
CA PRO A 147 -13.66 -5.35 1.74
C PRO A 147 -13.92 -6.86 1.65
N TRP A 148 -13.48 -7.64 2.62
CA TRP A 148 -13.71 -9.08 2.66
C TRP A 148 -15.21 -9.43 2.73
N LYS A 149 -15.99 -8.64 3.46
CA LYS A 149 -17.44 -8.83 3.57
C LYS A 149 -18.19 -8.22 2.39
N GLN A 150 -17.70 -7.09 1.85
CA GLN A 150 -18.37 -6.34 0.79
C GLN A 150 -18.09 -6.90 -0.60
N TYR A 151 -16.85 -7.32 -0.87
CA TYR A 151 -16.37 -7.77 -2.18
C TYR A 151 -15.53 -9.05 -2.07
N PRO A 152 -16.07 -10.15 -1.52
CA PRO A 152 -15.29 -11.36 -1.21
C PRO A 152 -14.60 -11.96 -2.46
N LYS A 153 -15.29 -12.01 -3.60
CA LYS A 153 -14.71 -12.51 -4.86
C LYS A 153 -13.49 -11.71 -5.27
N ARG A 154 -13.55 -10.38 -5.16
CA ARG A 154 -12.42 -9.49 -5.48
C ARG A 154 -11.24 -9.70 -4.53
N MET A 155 -11.51 -9.90 -3.25
CA MET A 155 -10.45 -10.15 -2.25
C MET A 155 -9.74 -11.48 -2.50
N LEU A 156 -10.48 -12.54 -2.84
CA LEU A 156 -9.88 -13.82 -3.25
C LEU A 156 -9.01 -13.65 -4.50
N GLN A 157 -9.50 -12.94 -5.53
CA GLN A 157 -8.76 -12.65 -6.76
C GLN A 157 -7.47 -11.87 -6.48
N MET A 158 -7.53 -10.80 -5.66
CA MET A 158 -6.35 -10.01 -5.29
C MET A 158 -5.28 -10.85 -4.60
N ARG A 159 -5.68 -11.81 -3.76
CA ARG A 159 -4.75 -12.74 -3.10
C ARG A 159 -4.09 -13.71 -4.08
N ALA A 160 -4.88 -14.35 -4.94
CA ALA A 160 -4.36 -15.27 -5.95
C ALA A 160 -3.38 -14.56 -6.89
N ARG A 161 -3.76 -13.36 -7.39
CA ARG A 161 -2.92 -12.49 -8.24
C ARG A 161 -1.60 -12.13 -7.55
N ALA A 162 -1.66 -11.62 -6.32
CA ALA A 162 -0.47 -11.19 -5.59
C ALA A 162 0.52 -12.33 -5.40
N PHE A 163 0.05 -13.52 -5.05
CA PHE A 163 0.92 -14.68 -4.91
C PHE A 163 1.55 -15.09 -6.25
N ALA A 164 0.76 -15.14 -7.33
CA ALA A 164 1.25 -15.49 -8.66
C ALA A 164 2.31 -14.51 -9.16
N LEU A 165 2.03 -13.20 -9.10
CA LEU A 165 2.93 -12.15 -9.56
C LEU A 165 4.24 -12.11 -8.75
N ARG A 166 4.17 -12.23 -7.42
CA ARG A 166 5.38 -12.23 -6.59
C ARG A 166 6.26 -13.46 -6.81
N ASP A 167 5.67 -14.60 -7.09
CA ASP A 167 6.43 -15.82 -7.41
C ASP A 167 7.17 -15.72 -8.75
N VAL A 168 6.59 -15.00 -9.72
CA VAL A 168 7.10 -14.93 -11.09
C VAL A 168 7.99 -13.72 -11.35
N PHE A 169 7.71 -12.59 -10.67
CA PHE A 169 8.36 -11.30 -10.88
C PHE A 169 9.02 -10.72 -9.62
N PRO A 170 9.80 -11.51 -8.83
CA PRO A 170 10.45 -11.00 -7.65
C PRO A 170 11.48 -9.90 -7.96
N ASP A 171 12.09 -9.96 -9.14
CA ASP A 171 13.03 -8.97 -9.67
C ASP A 171 12.38 -7.63 -10.01
N VAL A 172 11.14 -7.65 -10.49
CA VAL A 172 10.35 -6.44 -10.79
C VAL A 172 9.78 -5.83 -9.52
N LEU A 173 9.22 -6.68 -8.67
CA LEU A 173 8.45 -6.27 -7.49
C LEU A 173 9.30 -6.02 -6.24
N LYS A 174 10.56 -6.46 -6.22
CA LYS A 174 11.55 -6.18 -5.16
C LYS A 174 11.01 -6.40 -3.74
N GLY A 175 10.19 -7.43 -3.55
CA GLY A 175 9.60 -7.77 -2.25
C GLY A 175 8.41 -6.91 -1.83
N LEU A 176 7.90 -6.06 -2.70
CA LEU A 176 6.73 -5.22 -2.43
C LEU A 176 5.49 -6.06 -2.15
N LYS A 177 4.77 -5.70 -1.09
CA LYS A 177 3.51 -6.35 -0.71
C LYS A 177 2.32 -5.58 -1.24
N ILE A 178 1.17 -6.26 -1.39
CA ILE A 178 -0.08 -5.55 -1.67
C ILE A 178 -0.67 -4.99 -0.38
N ARG A 179 -1.33 -3.83 -0.49
CA ARG A 179 -1.96 -3.14 0.63
C ARG A 179 -2.97 -4.03 1.34
N GLU A 180 -3.81 -4.71 0.58
CA GLU A 180 -4.86 -5.59 1.08
C GLU A 180 -4.30 -6.72 1.95
N GLU A 181 -3.06 -7.16 1.67
CA GLU A 181 -2.39 -8.17 2.48
C GLU A 181 -1.82 -7.57 3.76
N VAL A 182 -1.22 -6.39 3.69
CA VAL A 182 -0.63 -5.74 4.87
C VAL A 182 -1.70 -5.26 5.85
N GLU A 183 -2.85 -4.81 5.36
CA GLU A 183 -4.02 -4.46 6.19
C GLU A 183 -4.60 -5.66 6.93
N ASP A 184 -4.39 -6.86 6.40
CA ASP A 184 -4.88 -8.09 7.02
C ASP A 184 -3.96 -8.62 8.12
N TYR A 185 -2.69 -8.17 8.17
CA TYR A 185 -1.83 -8.49 9.32
C TYR A 185 -2.28 -7.65 10.51
N SER A 186 -3.06 -8.26 11.41
CA SER A 186 -3.43 -7.65 12.68
C SER A 186 -2.17 -7.22 13.43
N ASN A 187 -2.09 -5.94 13.79
CA ASN A 187 -1.02 -5.50 14.67
C ASN A 187 -1.45 -5.86 16.10
N PRO A 188 -0.84 -6.87 16.76
CA PRO A 188 -1.27 -7.32 18.09
C PRO A 188 -1.27 -6.19 19.15
N LYS A 189 -0.49 -5.11 18.91
CA LYS A 189 -0.51 -3.92 19.75
C LYS A 189 -1.74 -3.02 19.56
N GLN A 190 -2.38 -3.05 18.39
CA GLN A 190 -3.62 -2.30 18.15
C GLN A 190 -4.84 -3.06 18.67
N GLU A 191 -4.90 -4.38 18.47
CA GLU A 191 -5.95 -5.22 19.05
C GLU A 191 -5.95 -5.17 20.59
N SER A 192 -4.76 -5.20 21.22
CA SER A 192 -4.66 -5.09 22.68
C SER A 192 -5.07 -3.70 23.21
N ARG A 193 -4.87 -2.63 22.45
CA ARG A 193 -5.33 -1.27 22.82
C ARG A 193 -6.84 -1.14 22.61
N GLN A 194 -7.36 -1.61 21.48
CA GLN A 194 -8.78 -1.57 21.18
C GLN A 194 -9.59 -2.42 22.16
N ASN A 195 -9.12 -3.64 22.48
CA ASN A 195 -9.72 -4.49 23.49
C ASN A 195 -9.66 -3.89 24.89
N ALA A 196 -8.59 -3.15 25.24
CA ALA A 196 -8.48 -2.44 26.50
C ALA A 196 -9.40 -1.22 26.60
N ASP A 197 -9.60 -0.50 25.48
CA ASP A 197 -10.50 0.65 25.42
C ASP A 197 -11.98 0.19 25.40
N ASP A 198 -12.29 -0.89 24.69
CA ASP A 198 -13.62 -1.51 24.71
C ASP A 198 -13.94 -2.07 26.11
N ALA A 199 -12.98 -2.71 26.78
CA ALA A 199 -13.16 -3.19 28.15
C ALA A 199 -13.41 -2.03 29.13
N LYS A 200 -12.69 -0.91 29.00
CA LYS A 200 -12.91 0.30 29.81
C LYS A 200 -14.31 0.90 29.57
N ALA A 201 -14.74 0.96 28.31
CA ALA A 201 -16.06 1.46 27.97
C ALA A 201 -17.20 0.60 28.58
N VAL A 202 -17.04 -0.74 28.56
CA VAL A 202 -17.99 -1.67 29.19
C VAL A 202 -17.97 -1.53 30.72
N PHE A 203 -16.83 -1.31 31.36
CA PHE A 203 -16.75 -1.06 32.80
C PHE A 203 -17.44 0.24 33.19
N GLN A 204 -17.17 1.33 32.46
CA GLN A 204 -17.82 2.62 32.72
C GLN A 204 -19.35 2.58 32.53
N ALA A 205 -19.83 1.85 31.52
CA ALA A 205 -21.26 1.67 31.30
C ALA A 205 -21.93 0.93 32.48
N LYS A 206 -21.28 -0.10 33.03
CA LYS A 206 -21.77 -0.83 34.21
C LYS A 206 -21.77 -0.02 35.49
N GLU A 207 -20.78 0.85 35.70
CA GLU A 207 -20.76 1.77 36.86
C GLU A 207 -21.92 2.76 36.79
N ILE A 208 -22.21 3.30 35.61
CA ILE A 208 -23.33 4.22 35.41
C ILE A 208 -24.70 3.51 35.64
N GLU A 209 -24.85 2.27 35.18
CA GLU A 209 -26.07 1.49 35.43
C GLU A 209 -26.26 1.17 36.92
N ALA A 210 -25.18 0.89 37.66
CA ALA A 210 -25.24 0.65 39.10
C ALA A 210 -25.64 1.88 39.89
N GLU A 211 -25.10 3.06 39.54
CA GLU A 211 -25.44 4.35 40.21
C GLU A 211 -26.89 4.80 39.93
N VAL A 212 -27.49 4.39 38.79
CA VAL A 212 -28.88 4.69 38.43
C VAL A 212 -29.88 3.76 39.15
N SER A 213 -29.41 2.55 39.49
CA SER A 213 -30.27 1.52 40.17
C SER A 213 -30.39 1.73 41.67
N ASP A 214 -29.50 2.53 42.27
CA ASP A 214 -29.49 2.82 43.73
C ASP A 214 -30.19 4.15 44.11
N LYS A 215 -30.92 4.77 43.19
CA LYS A 215 -31.77 5.94 43.39
C LYS A 215 -33.26 5.61 43.14
#